data_82bb1fab91a0a8882a7e591032f8bfb0
#
_entry.id   82bb1fab91a0a8882a7e591032f8bfb0
#
_cell.length_a   1.000
_cell.length_b   1.000
_cell.length_c   1.000
_cell.angle_alpha   90.00
_cell.angle_beta   90.00
_cell.angle_gamma   90.00
#
_symmetry.space_group_name_H-M   'P 1'
#
loop_
_entity.id
_entity.type
_entity.pdbx_description
1 polymer ?
#
loop_
_entity_poly.entity_id
_entity_poly.type
_entity_poly.pdbx_seq_one_letter_code
_entity_poly.pdbx_strand_id
1 'polypeptide(L)'
;MPPRPVPSPRRTEIASELVSDLQRPGFTSARVARFRWNGRDWILKDYEPCSWLGRWVIGPFSLWRERSAYARLQGIDGVPEMLPAPDRRALIISYVPGRPLSREALSDPERFLAALERLLEKIHERGVVHLDLRTKTNLLVDERGLPWLIDFSSAAAVRSWPLIGALCFAIGRFTDRSALLKYRARYAPEMLDESARQELRRHGRVRKLLVVPALWHAWRGRRRAKRERREKLSAGDAGP
;
A
#
# COMPACT_ATOMS: atom_id res chain seq x y z
N MET A 1 28.05 10.21 -14.77
CA MET A 1 27.20 9.85 -15.91
C MET A 1 25.81 9.52 -15.36
N PRO A 2 24.73 10.17 -15.76
CA PRO A 2 23.40 9.80 -15.28
C PRO A 2 23.11 8.34 -15.68
N PRO A 3 22.47 7.52 -14.83
CA PRO A 3 22.12 6.17 -15.18
C PRO A 3 21.25 6.17 -16.43
N ARG A 4 21.54 5.26 -17.37
CA ARG A 4 20.71 5.11 -18.57
C ARG A 4 19.27 4.88 -18.15
N PRO A 5 18.29 5.54 -18.77
CA PRO A 5 16.89 5.33 -18.45
C PRO A 5 16.57 3.84 -18.65
N VAL A 6 16.05 3.21 -17.61
CA VAL A 6 15.59 1.83 -17.69
C VAL A 6 14.44 1.81 -18.71
N PRO A 7 14.52 1.01 -19.79
CA PRO A 7 13.47 0.97 -20.79
C PRO A 7 12.15 0.53 -20.17
N SER A 8 11.04 1.08 -20.64
CA SER A 8 9.71 0.66 -20.24
C SER A 8 9.32 -0.62 -20.99
N PRO A 9 8.86 -1.68 -20.32
CA PRO A 9 8.33 -2.85 -21.02
C PRO A 9 7.04 -2.48 -21.76
N ARG A 10 6.88 -2.98 -22.99
CA ARG A 10 5.65 -2.82 -23.79
C ARG A 10 4.55 -3.74 -23.27
N ARG A 11 3.28 -3.42 -23.52
CA ARG A 11 2.16 -4.29 -23.11
C ARG A 11 2.24 -5.71 -23.68
N THR A 12 2.76 -5.87 -24.90
CA THR A 12 2.98 -7.18 -25.53
C THR A 12 4.04 -7.99 -24.79
N GLU A 13 5.15 -7.36 -24.40
CA GLU A 13 6.21 -7.99 -23.62
C GLU A 13 5.71 -8.40 -22.22
N ILE A 14 4.91 -7.56 -21.58
CA ILE A 14 4.29 -7.90 -20.29
C ILE A 14 3.35 -9.10 -20.44
N ALA A 15 2.59 -9.17 -21.54
CA ALA A 15 1.64 -10.25 -21.76
C ALA A 15 2.34 -11.59 -22.03
N SER A 16 3.47 -11.58 -22.78
CA SER A 16 4.25 -12.80 -23.05
C SER A 16 4.99 -13.34 -21.81
N GLU A 17 5.33 -12.45 -20.88
CA GLU A 17 6.10 -12.77 -19.67
C GLU A 17 5.23 -12.85 -18.40
N LEU A 18 3.91 -12.98 -18.56
CA LEU A 18 2.97 -13.08 -17.45
C LEU A 18 3.20 -14.34 -16.63
N VAL A 19 3.42 -14.17 -15.32
CA VAL A 19 3.61 -15.28 -14.38
C VAL A 19 2.28 -15.66 -13.72
N SER A 20 1.52 -14.68 -13.22
CA SER A 20 0.23 -14.94 -12.55
C SER A 20 -0.62 -13.69 -12.42
N ASP A 21 -1.94 -13.88 -12.43
CA ASP A 21 -2.89 -12.85 -12.02
C ASP A 21 -3.10 -12.93 -10.51
N LEU A 22 -2.72 -11.89 -9.78
CA LEU A 22 -2.90 -11.78 -8.34
C LEU A 22 -4.28 -11.21 -7.97
N GLN A 23 -4.83 -10.36 -8.85
CA GLN A 23 -6.18 -9.80 -8.70
C GLN A 23 -6.81 -9.57 -10.07
N ARG A 24 -8.00 -10.12 -10.27
CA ARG A 24 -8.81 -9.82 -11.48
C ARG A 24 -9.35 -8.40 -11.45
N PRO A 25 -9.52 -7.76 -12.62
CA PRO A 25 -10.12 -6.43 -12.69
C PRO A 25 -11.54 -6.44 -12.13
N GLY A 26 -11.87 -5.41 -11.35
CA GLY A 26 -13.22 -5.17 -10.86
C GLY A 26 -13.85 -3.97 -11.58
N PHE A 27 -15.04 -3.55 -11.12
CA PHE A 27 -15.68 -2.36 -11.66
C PHE A 27 -14.80 -1.11 -11.53
N THR A 28 -14.13 -0.94 -10.37
CA THR A 28 -13.26 0.21 -10.06
C THR A 28 -11.90 -0.21 -9.52
N SER A 29 -11.56 -1.49 -9.51
CA SER A 29 -10.29 -2.01 -9.01
C SER A 29 -9.42 -2.52 -10.14
N ALA A 30 -8.13 -2.14 -10.13
CA ALA A 30 -7.17 -2.56 -11.11
C ALA A 30 -7.04 -4.09 -11.20
N ARG A 31 -6.70 -4.61 -12.37
CA ARG A 31 -6.04 -5.90 -12.51
C ARG A 31 -4.66 -5.78 -11.86
N VAL A 32 -4.27 -6.76 -11.05
CA VAL A 32 -2.92 -6.86 -10.50
C VAL A 32 -2.32 -8.17 -10.97
N ALA A 33 -1.19 -8.10 -11.69
CA ALA A 33 -0.53 -9.25 -12.26
C ALA A 33 0.97 -9.22 -11.95
N ARG A 34 1.56 -10.40 -11.79
CA ARG A 34 3.00 -10.59 -11.70
C ARG A 34 3.53 -11.03 -13.06
N PHE A 35 4.60 -10.40 -13.51
CA PHE A 35 5.28 -10.73 -14.74
C PHE A 35 6.80 -10.69 -14.54
N ARG A 36 7.54 -11.38 -15.41
CA ARG A 36 9.00 -11.38 -15.39
C ARG A 36 9.54 -10.49 -16.50
N TRP A 37 10.51 -9.65 -16.16
CA TRP A 37 11.15 -8.78 -17.13
C TRP A 37 12.59 -8.49 -16.74
N ASN A 38 13.52 -8.64 -17.69
CA ASN A 38 14.96 -8.54 -17.45
C ASN A 38 15.45 -9.37 -16.25
N GLY A 39 14.95 -10.59 -16.12
CA GLY A 39 15.35 -11.54 -15.06
C GLY A 39 14.79 -11.22 -13.67
N ARG A 40 13.96 -10.18 -13.52
CA ARG A 40 13.32 -9.81 -12.25
C ARG A 40 11.81 -9.89 -12.34
N ASP A 41 11.17 -10.11 -11.21
CA ASP A 41 9.73 -10.14 -11.10
C ASP A 41 9.16 -8.75 -10.77
N TRP A 42 8.09 -8.39 -11.45
CA TRP A 42 7.42 -7.11 -11.34
C TRP A 42 5.92 -7.28 -11.16
N ILE A 43 5.29 -6.28 -10.58
CA ILE A 43 3.83 -6.18 -10.43
C ILE A 43 3.32 -5.10 -11.37
N LEU A 44 2.37 -5.49 -12.21
CA LEU A 44 1.57 -4.60 -13.02
C LEU A 44 0.25 -4.32 -12.29
N LYS A 45 -0.08 -3.05 -12.04
CA LYS A 45 -1.43 -2.60 -11.74
C LYS A 45 -2.01 -1.96 -13.00
N ASP A 46 -3.09 -2.53 -13.55
CA ASP A 46 -3.65 -2.15 -14.84
C ASP A 46 -5.15 -1.86 -14.75
N TYR A 47 -5.54 -0.65 -15.17
CA TYR A 47 -6.93 -0.20 -15.25
C TYR A 47 -7.52 -0.32 -16.67
N GLU A 48 -6.74 -0.74 -17.67
CA GLU A 48 -7.24 -0.91 -19.04
C GLU A 48 -8.44 -1.87 -19.13
N PRO A 49 -8.44 -3.04 -18.45
CA PRO A 49 -9.56 -3.97 -18.51
C PRO A 49 -10.74 -3.60 -17.60
N CYS A 50 -10.70 -2.43 -16.92
CA CYS A 50 -11.78 -2.01 -16.02
C CYS A 50 -12.97 -1.41 -16.79
N SER A 51 -14.10 -1.19 -16.08
CA SER A 51 -15.23 -0.44 -16.62
C SER A 51 -14.82 0.96 -17.09
N TRP A 52 -15.68 1.61 -17.88
CA TRP A 52 -15.41 2.99 -18.35
C TRP A 52 -15.04 3.93 -17.20
N LEU A 53 -15.79 3.92 -16.10
CA LEU A 53 -15.53 4.74 -14.92
C LEU A 53 -14.18 4.38 -14.24
N GLY A 54 -13.88 3.10 -14.13
CA GLY A 54 -12.60 2.61 -13.60
C GLY A 54 -11.43 3.04 -14.47
N ARG A 55 -11.56 2.91 -15.79
CA ARG A 55 -10.52 3.19 -16.77
C ARG A 55 -10.21 4.68 -16.93
N TRP A 56 -11.24 5.54 -16.97
CA TRP A 56 -11.09 6.93 -17.36
C TRP A 56 -11.09 7.94 -16.19
N VAL A 57 -11.66 7.58 -15.05
CA VAL A 57 -11.79 8.48 -13.90
C VAL A 57 -10.99 7.98 -12.69
N ILE A 58 -11.36 6.80 -12.17
CA ILE A 58 -10.80 6.31 -10.90
C ILE A 58 -9.35 5.86 -11.07
N GLY A 59 -9.06 5.12 -12.15
CA GLY A 59 -7.73 4.62 -12.44
C GLY A 59 -6.69 5.72 -12.60
N PRO A 60 -6.86 6.70 -13.49
CA PRO A 60 -5.91 7.78 -13.66
C PRO A 60 -5.64 8.55 -12.37
N PHE A 61 -6.67 8.85 -11.56
CA PHE A 61 -6.51 9.52 -10.29
C PHE A 61 -5.76 8.67 -9.25
N SER A 62 -6.13 7.40 -9.13
CA SER A 62 -5.46 6.45 -8.23
C SER A 62 -4.00 6.25 -8.61
N LEU A 63 -3.72 6.03 -9.90
CA LEU A 63 -2.37 5.84 -10.42
C LEU A 63 -1.51 7.11 -10.28
N TRP A 64 -2.09 8.29 -10.50
CA TRP A 64 -1.37 9.56 -10.31
C TRP A 64 -0.90 9.72 -8.86
N ARG A 65 -1.76 9.45 -7.89
CA ARG A 65 -1.41 9.49 -6.46
C ARG A 65 -0.29 8.48 -6.14
N GLU A 66 -0.48 7.25 -6.57
CA GLU A 66 0.45 6.15 -6.30
C GLU A 66 1.82 6.38 -6.96
N ARG A 67 1.84 6.80 -8.23
CA ARG A 67 3.07 7.19 -8.93
C ARG A 67 3.77 8.37 -8.26
N SER A 68 3.02 9.39 -7.83
CA SER A 68 3.58 10.55 -7.13
C SER A 68 4.23 10.15 -5.80
N ALA A 69 3.67 9.19 -5.10
CA ALA A 69 4.27 8.64 -3.89
C ALA A 69 5.53 7.83 -4.21
N TYR A 70 5.45 6.83 -5.11
CA TYR A 70 6.61 6.02 -5.48
C TYR A 70 7.77 6.85 -6.06
N ALA A 71 7.49 7.87 -6.87
CA ALA A 71 8.54 8.74 -7.42
C ALA A 71 9.34 9.46 -6.33
N ARG A 72 8.69 9.85 -5.22
CA ARG A 72 9.36 10.48 -4.08
C ARG A 72 10.10 9.48 -3.19
N LEU A 73 9.65 8.24 -3.16
CA LEU A 73 10.13 7.18 -2.28
C LEU A 73 11.19 6.29 -2.93
N GLN A 74 11.60 6.56 -4.18
CA GLN A 74 12.65 5.80 -4.85
C GLN A 74 13.93 5.75 -4.02
N GLY A 75 14.54 4.55 -3.93
CA GLY A 75 15.77 4.30 -3.19
C GLY A 75 15.60 4.14 -1.67
N ILE A 76 14.35 4.08 -1.18
CA ILE A 76 14.10 3.74 0.24
C ILE A 76 13.93 2.22 0.35
N ASP A 77 14.81 1.57 1.11
CA ASP A 77 14.66 0.16 1.46
C ASP A 77 13.35 -0.07 2.23
N GLY A 78 12.59 -1.07 1.82
CA GLY A 78 11.25 -1.35 2.36
C GLY A 78 10.11 -0.71 1.55
N VAL A 79 10.43 -0.07 0.41
CA VAL A 79 9.46 0.44 -0.57
C VAL A 79 9.80 -0.15 -1.95
N PRO A 80 8.83 -0.67 -2.70
CA PRO A 80 9.06 -1.18 -4.06
C PRO A 80 9.65 -0.12 -5.00
N GLU A 81 10.57 -0.54 -5.87
CA GLU A 81 11.02 0.27 -6.99
C GLU A 81 9.89 0.45 -8.01
N MET A 82 9.82 1.63 -8.63
CA MET A 82 8.86 1.89 -9.71
C MET A 82 9.60 1.96 -11.04
N LEU A 83 9.09 1.23 -12.04
CA LEU A 83 9.52 1.39 -13.43
C LEU A 83 8.61 2.36 -14.21
N PRO A 84 9.12 2.93 -15.31
CA PRO A 84 8.27 3.58 -16.28
C PRO A 84 7.20 2.60 -16.77
N ALA A 85 5.94 3.01 -16.75
CA ALA A 85 4.83 2.21 -17.23
C ALA A 85 4.63 2.37 -18.73
N PRO A 86 4.03 1.38 -19.44
CA PRO A 86 3.81 1.43 -20.87
C PRO A 86 2.87 2.59 -21.29
N ASP A 87 1.99 3.00 -20.38
CA ASP A 87 1.05 4.09 -20.59
C ASP A 87 0.49 4.66 -19.28
N ARG A 88 -0.48 5.58 -19.39
CA ARG A 88 -1.09 6.28 -18.24
C ARG A 88 -2.03 5.44 -17.40
N ARG A 89 -2.45 4.26 -17.87
CA ARG A 89 -3.42 3.37 -17.19
C ARG A 89 -2.78 2.22 -16.45
N ALA A 90 -1.44 2.13 -16.46
CA ALA A 90 -0.67 1.09 -15.79
C ALA A 90 0.34 1.68 -14.80
N LEU A 91 0.67 0.95 -13.77
CA LEU A 91 1.80 1.18 -12.85
C LEU A 91 2.59 -0.11 -12.77
N ILE A 92 3.92 0.01 -12.82
CA ILE A 92 4.83 -1.13 -12.65
C ILE A 92 5.71 -0.87 -11.43
N ILE A 93 5.69 -1.81 -10.49
CA ILE A 93 6.54 -1.80 -9.30
C ILE A 93 7.24 -3.13 -9.12
N SER A 94 8.36 -3.15 -8.41
CA SER A 94 9.08 -4.39 -8.12
C SER A 94 8.20 -5.36 -7.31
N TYR A 95 8.26 -6.64 -7.64
CA TYR A 95 7.66 -7.68 -6.80
C TYR A 95 8.48 -7.83 -5.52
N VAL A 96 7.80 -7.84 -4.39
CA VAL A 96 8.39 -8.06 -3.07
C VAL A 96 8.07 -9.49 -2.63
N PRO A 97 9.05 -10.38 -2.55
CA PRO A 97 8.87 -11.70 -1.96
C PRO A 97 8.70 -11.54 -0.45
N GLY A 98 7.46 -11.64 0.03
CA GLY A 98 7.12 -11.46 1.44
C GLY A 98 5.71 -11.92 1.75
N ARG A 99 5.43 -12.11 3.03
CA ARG A 99 4.11 -12.52 3.53
C ARG A 99 3.40 -11.33 4.19
N PRO A 100 2.08 -11.19 4.03
CA PRO A 100 1.32 -10.17 4.76
C PRO A 100 1.54 -10.28 6.27
N LEU A 101 1.63 -9.12 6.94
CA LEU A 101 1.85 -9.04 8.38
C LEU A 101 0.84 -9.91 9.15
N SER A 102 1.36 -10.91 9.82
CA SER A 102 0.62 -11.78 10.74
C SER A 102 1.53 -12.19 11.90
N ARG A 103 1.01 -12.86 12.93
CA ARG A 103 1.85 -13.33 14.03
C ARG A 103 2.81 -14.43 13.58
N GLU A 104 2.36 -15.28 12.68
CA GLU A 104 3.12 -16.41 12.12
C GLU A 104 4.23 -15.93 11.14
N ALA A 105 4.09 -14.72 10.59
CA ALA A 105 5.08 -14.14 9.71
C ALA A 105 6.23 -13.46 10.47
N LEU A 106 6.03 -13.14 11.76
CA LEU A 106 7.00 -12.42 12.59
C LEU A 106 7.83 -13.41 13.43
N SER A 107 9.11 -13.51 13.13
CA SER A 107 10.09 -14.19 13.98
C SER A 107 10.54 -13.33 15.17
N ASP A 108 10.69 -12.02 14.92
CA ASP A 108 11.11 -11.01 15.89
C ASP A 108 10.22 -9.76 15.75
N PRO A 109 9.12 -9.67 16.51
CA PRO A 109 8.19 -8.55 16.42
C PRO A 109 8.80 -7.19 16.79
N GLU A 110 9.70 -7.14 17.77
CA GLU A 110 10.32 -5.91 18.24
C GLU A 110 11.21 -5.31 17.16
N ARG A 111 12.11 -6.13 16.60
CA ARG A 111 12.99 -5.74 15.49
C ARG A 111 12.20 -5.27 14.29
N PHE A 112 11.14 -5.99 13.93
CA PHE A 112 10.24 -5.63 12.82
C PHE A 112 9.57 -4.27 13.05
N LEU A 113 9.01 -4.03 14.23
CA LEU A 113 8.30 -2.80 14.57
C LEU A 113 9.25 -1.61 14.68
N ALA A 114 10.46 -1.80 15.18
CA ALA A 114 11.52 -0.79 15.17
C ALA A 114 11.95 -0.44 13.74
N ALA A 115 12.07 -1.44 12.86
CA ALA A 115 12.38 -1.21 11.45
C ALA A 115 11.23 -0.51 10.72
N LEU A 116 9.97 -0.87 11.02
CA LEU A 116 8.78 -0.20 10.47
C LEU A 116 8.70 1.26 10.88
N GLU A 117 9.04 1.60 12.12
CA GLU A 117 9.08 2.98 12.59
C GLU A 117 10.10 3.80 11.79
N ARG A 118 11.33 3.30 11.67
CA ARG A 118 12.38 3.96 10.85
C ARG A 118 11.99 4.10 9.37
N LEU A 119 11.29 3.11 8.82
CA LEU A 119 10.78 3.18 7.45
C LEU A 119 9.73 4.28 7.30
N LEU A 120 8.80 4.40 8.24
CA LEU A 120 7.78 5.46 8.25
C LEU A 120 8.40 6.84 8.40
N GLU A 121 9.44 7.01 9.23
CA GLU A 121 10.18 8.27 9.36
C GLU A 121 10.78 8.68 8.02
N LYS A 122 11.50 7.81 7.32
CA LYS A 122 12.06 8.07 5.99
C LYS A 122 10.99 8.45 4.96
N ILE A 123 9.83 7.79 4.98
CA ILE A 123 8.69 8.09 4.10
C ILE A 123 8.14 9.48 4.41
N HIS A 124 7.98 9.82 5.69
CA HIS A 124 7.51 11.12 6.13
C HIS A 124 8.51 12.25 5.80
N GLU A 125 9.82 12.02 5.92
CA GLU A 125 10.87 12.96 5.50
C GLU A 125 10.80 13.29 4.01
N ARG A 126 10.37 12.34 3.16
CA ARG A 126 10.11 12.57 1.74
C ARG A 126 8.76 13.28 1.46
N GLY A 127 8.04 13.71 2.52
CA GLY A 127 6.77 14.41 2.41
C GLY A 127 5.61 13.52 1.96
N VAL A 128 5.69 12.21 2.19
CA VAL A 128 4.64 11.23 1.87
C VAL A 128 4.04 10.69 3.15
N VAL A 129 2.72 10.51 3.18
CA VAL A 129 1.98 9.78 4.22
C VAL A 129 1.19 8.66 3.58
N HIS A 130 1.16 7.47 4.22
CA HIS A 130 0.58 6.27 3.61
C HIS A 130 -0.95 6.23 3.72
N LEU A 131 -1.52 6.68 4.82
CA LEU A 131 -2.95 6.77 5.15
C LEU A 131 -3.73 5.44 5.22
N ASP A 132 -3.25 4.35 4.66
CA ASP A 132 -3.87 3.01 4.74
C ASP A 132 -2.93 1.94 5.33
N LEU A 133 -2.04 2.33 6.24
CA LEU A 133 -1.14 1.41 6.93
C LEU A 133 -1.88 0.38 7.80
N ARG A 134 -3.12 0.66 8.19
CA ARG A 134 -3.94 -0.26 9.00
C ARG A 134 -4.40 -1.51 8.25
N THR A 135 -4.36 -1.50 6.94
CA THR A 135 -4.64 -2.64 6.08
C THR A 135 -3.40 -3.54 6.05
N LYS A 136 -3.47 -4.68 6.73
CA LYS A 136 -2.34 -5.59 6.92
C LYS A 136 -1.73 -6.13 5.62
N THR A 137 -2.51 -6.20 4.56
CA THR A 137 -2.05 -6.62 3.24
C THR A 137 -1.16 -5.59 2.57
N ASN A 138 -1.09 -4.36 3.09
CA ASN A 138 -0.22 -3.30 2.61
C ASN A 138 1.15 -3.32 3.30
N LEU A 139 1.33 -4.21 4.27
CA LEU A 139 2.57 -4.39 5.02
C LEU A 139 3.02 -5.83 4.91
N LEU A 140 4.16 -6.05 4.27
CA LEU A 140 4.76 -7.37 4.08
C LEU A 140 5.95 -7.54 5.02
N VAL A 141 6.19 -8.80 5.39
CA VAL A 141 7.37 -9.25 6.10
C VAL A 141 8.21 -10.04 5.11
N ASP A 142 9.44 -9.60 4.83
CA ASP A 142 10.34 -10.32 3.94
C ASP A 142 11.03 -11.51 4.64
N GLU A 143 11.87 -12.23 3.92
CA GLU A 143 12.60 -13.39 4.43
C GLU A 143 13.61 -13.04 5.55
N ARG A 144 14.02 -11.78 5.63
CA ARG A 144 14.91 -11.26 6.69
C ARG A 144 14.14 -10.77 7.91
N GLY A 145 12.80 -10.86 7.89
CA GLY A 145 11.92 -10.33 8.93
C GLY A 145 11.80 -8.80 8.91
N LEU A 146 12.09 -8.15 7.76
CA LEU A 146 12.02 -6.69 7.63
C LEU A 146 10.71 -6.25 6.95
N PRO A 147 10.21 -5.03 7.28
CA PRO A 147 8.97 -4.50 6.73
C PRO A 147 9.14 -3.97 5.30
N TRP A 148 8.14 -4.27 4.47
CA TRP A 148 7.93 -3.64 3.18
C TRP A 148 6.54 -3.02 3.13
N LEU A 149 6.45 -1.75 2.71
CA LEU A 149 5.20 -1.04 2.50
C LEU A 149 4.84 -1.04 1.02
N ILE A 150 3.63 -1.50 0.72
CA ILE A 150 3.08 -1.58 -0.63
C ILE A 150 1.72 -0.88 -0.69
N ASP A 151 1.24 -0.60 -1.90
CA ASP A 151 -0.08 0.00 -2.16
C ASP A 151 -0.25 1.42 -1.63
N PHE A 152 0.45 2.36 -2.26
CA PHE A 152 0.35 3.79 -1.98
C PHE A 152 -0.87 4.48 -2.65
N SER A 153 -1.90 3.74 -3.07
CA SER A 153 -3.10 4.30 -3.70
C SER A 153 -3.87 5.27 -2.81
N SER A 154 -3.76 5.12 -1.49
CA SER A 154 -4.33 6.03 -0.49
C SER A 154 -3.36 7.13 -0.04
N ALA A 155 -2.10 7.06 -0.43
CA ALA A 155 -1.06 7.97 0.04
C ALA A 155 -1.31 9.42 -0.41
N ALA A 156 -0.82 10.37 0.37
CA ALA A 156 -0.79 11.76 0.01
C ALA A 156 0.65 12.30 0.00
N ALA A 157 1.02 12.93 -1.11
CA ALA A 157 2.28 13.64 -1.27
C ALA A 157 1.98 15.15 -1.14
N VAL A 158 2.15 15.71 0.05
CA VAL A 158 1.44 16.95 0.48
C VAL A 158 2.31 18.20 0.47
N ARG A 159 3.35 18.27 -0.36
CA ARG A 159 4.27 19.41 -0.35
C ARG A 159 3.82 20.64 -1.14
N SER A 160 2.70 20.59 -1.87
CA SER A 160 2.36 21.63 -2.85
C SER A 160 1.52 22.81 -2.32
N TRP A 161 0.99 22.74 -1.08
CA TRP A 161 0.14 23.78 -0.51
C TRP A 161 0.60 24.11 0.92
N PRO A 162 1.18 25.29 1.18
CA PRO A 162 1.95 25.52 2.42
C PRO A 162 1.15 25.33 3.71
N LEU A 163 -0.06 25.85 3.82
CA LEU A 163 -0.85 25.75 5.06
C LEU A 163 -1.73 24.48 5.09
N ILE A 164 -2.54 24.28 4.07
CA ILE A 164 -3.45 23.12 3.98
C ILE A 164 -2.63 21.83 3.85
N GLY A 165 -1.54 21.89 3.09
CA GLY A 165 -0.62 20.77 2.95
C GLY A 165 0.01 20.36 4.28
N ALA A 166 0.49 21.30 5.07
CA ALA A 166 1.08 21.02 6.38
C ALA A 166 0.06 20.36 7.33
N LEU A 167 -1.19 20.87 7.37
CA LEU A 167 -2.25 20.28 8.19
C LEU A 167 -2.61 18.85 7.73
N CYS A 168 -2.79 18.63 6.42
CA CYS A 168 -3.06 17.30 5.85
C CYS A 168 -1.92 16.34 6.14
N PHE A 169 -0.68 16.80 6.06
CA PHE A 169 0.50 16.02 6.38
C PHE A 169 0.56 15.63 7.87
N ALA A 170 0.28 16.58 8.76
CA ALA A 170 0.23 16.31 10.20
C ALA A 170 -0.84 15.26 10.55
N ILE A 171 -2.04 15.39 9.95
CA ILE A 171 -3.13 14.40 10.11
C ILE A 171 -2.70 13.03 9.54
N GLY A 172 -2.02 13.01 8.41
CA GLY A 172 -1.53 11.79 7.80
C GLY A 172 -0.48 11.08 8.67
N ARG A 173 0.52 11.83 9.15
CA ARG A 173 1.52 11.30 10.11
C ARG A 173 0.86 10.75 11.38
N PHE A 174 -0.11 11.46 11.92
CA PHE A 174 -0.90 11.00 13.06
C PHE A 174 -1.62 9.68 12.76
N THR A 175 -2.17 9.52 11.55
CA THR A 175 -2.85 8.29 11.12
C THR A 175 -1.88 7.12 11.02
N ASP A 176 -0.72 7.32 10.37
CA ASP A 176 0.32 6.29 10.21
C ASP A 176 0.90 5.88 11.57
N ARG A 177 1.21 6.87 12.45
CA ARG A 177 1.68 6.60 13.81
C ARG A 177 0.65 5.83 14.65
N SER A 178 -0.62 6.16 14.51
CA SER A 178 -1.72 5.41 15.14
C SER A 178 -1.78 3.95 14.69
N ALA A 179 -1.43 3.65 13.44
CA ALA A 179 -1.34 2.28 12.95
C ALA A 179 -0.14 1.53 13.55
N LEU A 180 1.02 2.17 13.62
CA LEU A 180 2.22 1.62 14.25
C LEU A 180 1.98 1.28 15.73
N LEU A 181 1.42 2.20 16.51
CA LEU A 181 1.06 1.96 17.92
C LEU A 181 0.08 0.80 18.09
N LYS A 182 -0.88 0.65 17.17
CA LYS A 182 -1.80 -0.49 17.16
C LYS A 182 -1.07 -1.81 16.89
N TYR A 183 -0.06 -1.80 16.01
CA TYR A 183 0.75 -2.99 15.76
C TYR A 183 1.66 -3.32 16.94
N ARG A 184 2.26 -2.32 17.60
CA ARG A 184 2.98 -2.51 18.87
C ARG A 184 2.09 -3.17 19.93
N ALA A 185 0.89 -2.63 20.16
CA ALA A 185 -0.05 -3.18 21.12
C ALA A 185 -0.49 -4.63 20.81
N ARG A 186 -0.41 -5.04 19.54
CA ARG A 186 -0.84 -6.37 19.11
C ARG A 186 0.27 -7.40 19.10
N TYR A 187 1.49 -7.01 18.70
CA TYR A 187 2.56 -7.95 18.40
C TYR A 187 3.74 -7.87 19.38
N ALA A 188 3.92 -6.73 20.04
CA ALA A 188 4.97 -6.49 21.04
C ALA A 188 4.45 -5.52 22.12
N PRO A 189 3.48 -5.92 22.95
CA PRO A 189 2.87 -5.05 23.97
C PRO A 189 3.87 -4.57 25.02
N GLU A 190 4.96 -5.29 25.22
CA GLU A 190 6.11 -4.94 26.06
C GLU A 190 6.82 -3.66 25.61
N MET A 191 6.82 -3.34 24.31
CA MET A 191 7.37 -2.09 23.77
C MET A 191 6.51 -0.84 24.07
N LEU A 192 5.34 -1.00 24.67
CA LEU A 192 4.47 0.11 25.02
C LEU A 192 4.71 0.56 26.44
N ASP A 193 5.36 1.70 26.61
CA ASP A 193 5.34 2.43 27.86
C ASP A 193 3.96 3.07 28.13
N GLU A 194 3.77 3.66 29.30
CA GLU A 194 2.49 4.27 29.67
C GLU A 194 2.16 5.47 28.78
N SER A 195 3.15 6.19 28.30
CA SER A 195 2.97 7.34 27.38
C SER A 195 2.41 6.88 26.03
N ALA A 196 2.97 5.82 25.46
CA ALA A 196 2.52 5.23 24.20
C ALA A 196 1.10 4.60 24.34
N ARG A 197 0.78 4.02 25.51
CA ARG A 197 -0.58 3.54 25.81
C ARG A 197 -1.59 4.69 25.88
N GLN A 198 -1.20 5.79 26.51
CA GLN A 198 -2.03 7.00 26.58
C GLN A 198 -2.23 7.63 25.18
N GLU A 199 -1.16 7.69 24.38
CA GLU A 199 -1.21 8.14 22.99
C GLU A 199 -2.15 7.26 22.18
N LEU A 200 -2.08 5.92 22.29
CA LEU A 200 -2.98 4.99 21.62
C LEU A 200 -4.45 5.22 21.99
N ARG A 201 -4.74 5.45 23.27
CA ARG A 201 -6.09 5.81 23.75
C ARG A 201 -6.58 7.13 23.15
N ARG A 202 -5.71 8.15 23.12
CA ARG A 202 -6.01 9.47 22.51
C ARG A 202 -6.28 9.34 21.02
N HIS A 203 -5.44 8.61 20.29
CA HIS A 203 -5.63 8.35 18.86
C HIS A 203 -6.96 7.64 18.59
N GLY A 204 -7.38 6.71 19.44
CA GLY A 204 -8.68 6.05 19.34
C GLY A 204 -9.85 7.01 19.46
N ARG A 205 -9.79 8.00 20.37
CA ARG A 205 -10.81 9.04 20.58
C ARG A 205 -10.85 10.03 19.42
N VAL A 206 -9.72 10.61 19.05
CA VAL A 206 -9.61 11.59 17.96
C VAL A 206 -10.08 10.99 16.63
N ARG A 207 -9.74 9.75 16.35
CA ARG A 207 -10.20 9.08 15.13
C ARG A 207 -11.72 8.92 15.08
N LYS A 208 -12.38 8.64 16.20
CA LYS A 208 -13.87 8.57 16.24
C LYS A 208 -14.49 9.90 15.87
N LEU A 209 -13.84 11.02 16.17
CA LEU A 209 -14.29 12.39 15.84
C LEU A 209 -13.96 12.79 14.39
N LEU A 210 -12.78 12.36 13.86
CA LEU A 210 -12.31 12.74 12.53
C LEU A 210 -12.82 11.85 11.40
N VAL A 211 -13.28 10.63 11.70
CA VAL A 211 -13.91 9.76 10.70
C VAL A 211 -15.31 10.27 10.42
N VAL A 212 -15.40 11.20 9.48
CA VAL A 212 -16.68 11.69 8.94
C VAL A 212 -17.50 10.49 8.45
N PRO A 213 -18.77 10.36 8.86
CA PRO A 213 -19.62 9.19 8.55
C PRO A 213 -19.66 8.80 7.08
N ALA A 214 -19.59 9.77 6.16
CA ALA A 214 -19.64 9.56 4.71
C ALA A 214 -18.45 8.77 4.14
N LEU A 215 -17.22 9.06 4.60
CA LEU A 215 -16.02 8.29 4.22
C LEU A 215 -16.03 6.88 4.82
N TRP A 216 -16.60 6.73 6.01
CA TRP A 216 -16.72 5.45 6.69
C TRP A 216 -17.74 4.52 6.03
N HIS A 217 -18.88 5.04 5.53
CA HIS A 217 -19.87 4.26 4.78
C HIS A 217 -19.34 3.79 3.42
N ALA A 218 -18.62 4.65 2.68
CA ALA A 218 -18.00 4.27 1.41
C ALA A 218 -16.91 3.21 1.60
N TRP A 219 -16.13 3.27 2.70
CA TRP A 219 -15.08 2.32 3.02
C TRP A 219 -15.63 0.98 3.55
N ARG A 220 -16.69 0.98 4.38
CA ARG A 220 -17.38 -0.23 4.82
C ARG A 220 -18.02 -0.99 3.65
N GLY A 221 -18.63 -0.31 2.72
CA GLY A 221 -19.20 -0.92 1.52
C GLY A 221 -18.16 -1.71 0.71
N ARG A 222 -16.96 -1.13 0.53
CA ARG A 222 -15.84 -1.79 -0.18
C ARG A 222 -15.30 -3.02 0.58
N ARG A 223 -15.21 -2.96 1.91
CA ARG A 223 -14.75 -4.11 2.73
C ARG A 223 -15.77 -5.25 2.76
N ARG A 224 -17.07 -4.93 2.79
CA ARG A 224 -18.14 -5.93 2.78
C ARG A 224 -18.17 -6.66 1.43
N ALA A 225 -18.09 -5.94 0.33
CA ALA A 225 -18.00 -6.51 -1.02
C ALA A 225 -16.74 -7.39 -1.21
N LYS A 226 -15.59 -7.00 -0.60
CA LYS A 226 -14.34 -7.78 -0.67
C LYS A 226 -14.40 -9.05 0.20
N ARG A 227 -15.14 -9.02 1.31
CA ARG A 227 -15.36 -10.18 2.20
C ARG A 227 -16.35 -11.18 1.58
N GLU A 228 -17.48 -10.70 1.08
CA GLU A 228 -18.49 -11.53 0.39
C GLU A 228 -17.91 -12.22 -0.86
N ARG A 229 -16.97 -11.54 -1.53
CA ARG A 229 -16.26 -12.09 -2.68
C ARG A 229 -15.25 -13.18 -2.29
N ARG A 230 -14.57 -13.04 -1.12
CA ARG A 230 -13.68 -14.09 -0.57
C ARG A 230 -14.46 -15.32 -0.14
N GLU A 231 -15.61 -15.14 0.51
CA GLU A 231 -16.49 -16.21 0.94
C GLU A 231 -17.09 -16.98 -0.26
N LYS A 232 -17.42 -16.28 -1.35
CA LYS A 232 -17.86 -16.93 -2.61
C LYS A 232 -16.76 -17.69 -3.34
N LEU A 233 -15.51 -17.24 -3.27
CA LEU A 233 -14.38 -17.93 -3.87
C LEU A 233 -13.96 -19.18 -3.06
N SER A 234 -14.06 -19.13 -1.72
CA SER A 234 -13.82 -20.30 -0.87
C SER A 234 -14.95 -21.33 -0.89
N ALA A 235 -16.18 -20.93 -1.21
CA ALA A 235 -17.32 -21.82 -1.36
C ALA A 235 -17.42 -22.45 -2.77
N GLY A 236 -16.80 -21.87 -3.78
CA GLY A 236 -16.76 -22.39 -5.15
C GLY A 236 -15.70 -23.45 -5.41
N ASP A 237 -14.71 -23.61 -4.52
CA ASP A 237 -13.68 -24.67 -4.60
C ASP A 237 -14.07 -25.97 -3.87
N ALA A 238 -15.28 -26.02 -3.29
CA ALA A 238 -15.85 -27.20 -2.65
C ALA A 238 -17.04 -27.72 -3.48
N GLY A 239 -16.81 -28.03 -4.73
CA GLY A 239 -17.75 -28.75 -5.60
C GLY A 239 -17.24 -30.14 -5.96
N PRO A 240 -18.12 -31.14 -6.18
CA PRO A 240 -17.90 -32.55 -5.99
C PRO A 240 -16.82 -33.17 -6.84
#